data_cef7730c32ca9693434c2a1b3201ebb4
#
_entry.id   cef7730c32ca9693434c2a1b3201ebb4
#
_cell.length_a   1.000
_cell.length_b   1.000
_cell.length_c   1.000
_cell.angle_alpha   90.00
_cell.angle_beta   90.00
_cell.angle_gamma   90.00
#
_symmetry.space_group_name_H-M   'P 1'
#
loop_
_entity.id
_entity.type
_entity.pdbx_description
1 polymer ?
#
loop_
_entity_poly.entity_id
_entity_poly.type
_entity_poly.pdbx_seq_one_letter_code
_entity_poly.pdbx_strand_id
1 'polypeptide(L)'
;LLIVIYEVRKNKNELIKIIKRIIPVFVVLCLLIISSPFTSIMFKISKSNNYERNSSFIFFTVLNITLTIVTLFYLNRDKLFLSKKQYLVLSLFAFPAVIGGAVQSVSGDYVTLWTGVSISCLILFMYIQTTLNDKDHITGLDNQCSLINNINELIADNTIFTLVIYELKDTNYTDIDKLRLFANSIKNVHPIGLIIARVNTCSFGVVTTSIDTQFVKKSFISLEQTLKENKLEIEYTTKSVLNNNQFSTYESIIESMK
;
A
#
# COMPACT_ATOMS: atom_id res chain seq x y z
N LEU A 1 -0.30 -11.96 -4.30
CA LEU A 1 0.59 -11.38 -5.31
C LEU A 1 0.03 -10.07 -5.88
N LEU A 2 -1.15 -10.05 -6.53
CA LEU A 2 -1.69 -8.87 -7.22
C LEU A 2 -1.88 -7.67 -6.29
N ILE A 3 -2.40 -7.88 -5.07
CA ILE A 3 -2.60 -6.83 -4.07
C ILE A 3 -1.25 -6.24 -3.65
N VAL A 4 -0.25 -7.08 -3.38
CA VAL A 4 1.10 -6.63 -3.01
C VAL A 4 1.71 -5.79 -4.12
N ILE A 5 1.62 -6.24 -5.38
CA ILE A 5 2.16 -5.49 -6.52
C ILE A 5 1.44 -4.15 -6.70
N TYR A 6 0.12 -4.11 -6.49
CA TYR A 6 -0.65 -2.88 -6.59
C TYR A 6 -0.26 -1.88 -5.49
N GLU A 7 -0.17 -2.32 -4.25
CA GLU A 7 0.23 -1.46 -3.11
C GLU A 7 1.64 -0.91 -3.26
N VAL A 8 2.57 -1.75 -3.75
CA VAL A 8 3.97 -1.35 -3.92
C VAL A 8 4.15 -0.35 -5.05
N ARG A 9 3.52 -0.58 -6.20
CA ARG A 9 3.80 0.21 -7.40
C ARG A 9 2.76 1.28 -7.69
N LYS A 10 1.55 1.15 -7.14
CA LYS A 10 0.39 2.05 -7.36
C LYS A 10 0.14 2.36 -8.85
N ASN A 11 0.62 1.49 -9.77
CA ASN A 11 0.53 1.67 -11.20
C ASN A 11 -0.46 0.66 -11.81
N LYS A 12 -1.64 1.17 -12.17
CA LYS A 12 -2.73 0.37 -12.76
C LYS A 12 -2.32 -0.33 -14.08
N ASN A 13 -1.49 0.30 -14.90
CA ASN A 13 -1.11 -0.26 -16.20
C ASN A 13 -0.16 -1.46 -16.04
N GLU A 14 0.76 -1.43 -15.10
CA GLU A 14 1.61 -2.57 -14.76
C GLU A 14 0.80 -3.72 -14.17
N LEU A 15 -0.14 -3.41 -13.27
CA LEU A 15 -1.05 -4.40 -12.72
C LEU A 15 -1.81 -5.14 -13.83
N ILE A 16 -2.39 -4.43 -14.78
CA ILE A 16 -3.11 -5.02 -15.92
C ILE A 16 -2.21 -5.93 -16.76
N LYS A 17 -0.94 -5.53 -17.00
CA LYS A 17 0.02 -6.37 -17.73
C LYS A 17 0.29 -7.69 -17.00
N ILE A 18 0.43 -7.65 -15.69
CA ILE A 18 0.67 -8.84 -14.86
C ILE A 18 -0.57 -9.73 -14.81
N ILE A 19 -1.76 -9.14 -14.63
CA ILE A 19 -3.04 -9.85 -14.69
C ILE A 19 -3.18 -10.61 -16.02
N LYS A 20 -2.94 -9.95 -17.15
CA LYS A 20 -3.02 -10.60 -18.49
C LYS A 20 -2.08 -11.79 -18.63
N ARG A 21 -0.94 -11.81 -17.92
CA ARG A 21 0.01 -12.94 -17.94
C ARG A 21 -0.43 -14.08 -17.00
N ILE A 22 -1.10 -13.77 -15.91
CA ILE A 22 -1.51 -14.75 -14.90
C ILE A 22 -2.83 -15.42 -15.26
N ILE A 23 -3.77 -14.70 -15.90
CA ILE A 23 -5.09 -15.22 -16.28
C ILE A 23 -5.01 -16.55 -17.05
N PRO A 24 -4.19 -16.74 -18.10
CA PRO A 24 -4.11 -18.00 -18.82
C PRO A 24 -3.73 -19.18 -17.92
N VAL A 25 -2.75 -18.96 -17.03
CA VAL A 25 -2.32 -19.99 -16.07
C VAL A 25 -3.47 -20.35 -15.12
N PHE A 26 -4.17 -19.33 -14.61
CA PHE A 26 -5.31 -19.52 -13.73
C PHE A 26 -6.47 -20.27 -14.42
N VAL A 27 -6.76 -19.95 -15.68
CA VAL A 27 -7.78 -20.63 -16.47
C VAL A 27 -7.43 -22.10 -16.67
N VAL A 28 -6.17 -22.43 -17.03
CA VAL A 28 -5.72 -23.81 -17.17
C VAL A 28 -5.87 -24.58 -15.85
N LEU A 29 -5.51 -23.97 -14.73
CA LEU A 29 -5.67 -24.58 -13.41
C LEU A 29 -7.13 -24.83 -13.06
N CYS A 30 -8.04 -23.90 -13.35
CA CYS A 30 -9.47 -24.09 -13.15
C CYS A 30 -10.00 -25.24 -14.01
N LEU A 31 -9.59 -25.33 -15.26
CA LEU A 31 -9.99 -26.44 -16.14
C LEU A 31 -9.47 -27.80 -15.63
N LEU A 32 -8.25 -27.88 -15.12
CA LEU A 32 -7.71 -29.08 -14.52
C LEU A 32 -8.48 -29.51 -13.26
N ILE A 33 -8.88 -28.55 -12.42
CA ILE A 33 -9.70 -28.85 -11.22
C ILE A 33 -11.06 -29.36 -11.63
N ILE A 34 -11.74 -28.67 -12.56
CA ILE A 34 -13.11 -29.03 -13.00
C ILE A 34 -13.13 -30.38 -13.72
N SER A 35 -12.08 -30.71 -14.47
CA SER A 35 -11.95 -32.00 -15.15
C SER A 35 -11.54 -33.15 -14.21
N SER A 36 -11.01 -32.86 -13.04
CA SER A 36 -10.43 -33.83 -12.12
C SER A 36 -11.41 -34.95 -11.68
N PRO A 37 -12.69 -34.69 -11.40
CA PRO A 37 -13.67 -35.76 -11.09
C PRO A 37 -13.78 -36.84 -12.17
N PHE A 38 -13.57 -36.45 -13.44
CA PHE A 38 -13.68 -37.34 -14.59
C PHE A 38 -12.34 -37.97 -14.99
N THR A 39 -11.25 -37.23 -14.85
CA THR A 39 -9.91 -37.62 -15.30
C THR A 39 -9.07 -38.22 -14.19
N SER A 40 -9.48 -38.04 -12.93
CA SER A 40 -8.71 -38.46 -11.74
C SER A 40 -7.28 -37.87 -11.70
N ILE A 41 -7.02 -36.76 -12.41
CA ILE A 41 -5.68 -36.18 -12.49
C ILE A 41 -5.25 -35.61 -11.13
N MET A 42 -6.09 -34.80 -10.49
CA MET A 42 -5.75 -34.13 -9.21
C MET A 42 -6.20 -34.90 -7.99
N PHE A 43 -7.41 -35.45 -8.05
CA PHE A 43 -8.00 -36.24 -6.98
C PHE A 43 -8.95 -37.28 -7.54
N LYS A 44 -9.20 -38.32 -6.76
CA LYS A 44 -10.14 -39.39 -7.07
C LYS A 44 -11.13 -39.52 -5.94
N ILE A 45 -12.39 -39.72 -6.29
CA ILE A 45 -13.45 -40.06 -5.35
C ILE A 45 -13.73 -41.53 -5.51
N SER A 46 -13.47 -42.32 -4.45
CA SER A 46 -13.74 -43.74 -4.42
C SER A 46 -15.24 -44.03 -4.42
N LYS A 47 -15.66 -45.20 -4.84
CA LYS A 47 -17.06 -45.65 -4.77
C LYS A 47 -17.62 -45.63 -3.34
N SER A 48 -16.77 -45.71 -2.33
CA SER A 48 -17.10 -45.55 -0.91
C SER A 48 -17.19 -44.09 -0.45
N ASN A 49 -17.19 -43.13 -1.39
CA ASN A 49 -17.22 -41.68 -1.15
C ASN A 49 -16.01 -41.14 -0.38
N ASN A 50 -14.87 -41.83 -0.45
CA ASN A 50 -13.62 -41.41 0.14
C ASN A 50 -12.83 -40.56 -0.89
N TYR A 51 -12.28 -39.44 -0.40
CA TYR A 51 -11.42 -38.55 -1.18
C TYR A 51 -9.97 -39.03 -1.11
N GLU A 52 -9.38 -39.32 -2.25
CA GLU A 52 -7.97 -39.70 -2.39
C GLU A 52 -7.24 -38.68 -3.26
N ARG A 53 -6.12 -38.16 -2.77
CA ARG A 53 -5.27 -37.24 -3.53
C ARG A 53 -4.39 -38.02 -4.50
N ASN A 54 -4.29 -37.53 -5.73
CA ASN A 54 -3.34 -38.07 -6.67
C ASN A 54 -1.99 -37.32 -6.57
N SER A 55 -0.89 -37.98 -7.00
CA SER A 55 0.46 -37.41 -7.00
C SER A 55 0.55 -36.07 -7.73
N SER A 56 -0.30 -35.84 -8.74
CA SER A 56 -0.36 -34.57 -9.48
C SER A 56 -0.77 -33.38 -8.62
N PHE A 57 -1.34 -33.59 -7.43
CA PHE A 57 -1.65 -32.52 -6.48
C PHE A 57 -0.41 -31.76 -6.01
N ILE A 58 0.78 -32.37 -6.08
CA ILE A 58 2.05 -31.72 -5.74
C ILE A 58 2.33 -30.49 -6.61
N PHE A 59 1.85 -30.47 -7.87
CA PHE A 59 2.00 -29.31 -8.74
C PHE A 59 1.31 -28.06 -8.19
N PHE A 60 0.16 -28.21 -7.52
CA PHE A 60 -0.53 -27.13 -6.85
C PHE A 60 0.28 -26.57 -5.68
N THR A 61 0.85 -27.44 -4.89
CA THR A 61 1.69 -27.05 -3.75
C THR A 61 2.92 -26.30 -4.23
N VAL A 62 3.62 -26.83 -5.24
CA VAL A 62 4.80 -26.20 -5.83
C VAL A 62 4.44 -24.83 -6.44
N LEU A 63 3.33 -24.73 -7.15
CA LEU A 63 2.87 -23.47 -7.73
C LEU A 63 2.59 -22.40 -6.65
N ASN A 64 1.89 -22.78 -5.57
CA ASN A 64 1.59 -21.86 -4.45
C ASN A 64 2.86 -21.37 -3.76
N ILE A 65 3.82 -22.27 -3.50
CA ILE A 65 5.12 -21.91 -2.93
C ILE A 65 5.84 -20.96 -3.88
N THR A 66 5.87 -21.25 -5.18
CA THR A 66 6.52 -20.40 -6.17
C THR A 66 5.90 -19.01 -6.21
N LEU A 67 4.56 -18.89 -6.23
CA LEU A 67 3.85 -17.61 -6.19
C LEU A 67 4.14 -16.84 -4.90
N THR A 68 4.27 -17.50 -3.77
CA THR A 68 4.64 -16.88 -2.51
C THR A 68 6.07 -16.35 -2.55
N ILE A 69 7.02 -17.12 -3.05
CA ILE A 69 8.42 -16.69 -3.21
C ILE A 69 8.50 -15.48 -4.15
N VAL A 70 7.81 -15.53 -5.28
CA VAL A 70 7.75 -14.40 -6.23
C VAL A 70 7.15 -13.16 -5.56
N THR A 71 6.10 -13.33 -4.74
CA THR A 71 5.50 -12.21 -3.99
C THR A 71 6.48 -11.57 -3.02
N LEU A 72 7.20 -12.38 -2.25
CA LEU A 72 8.22 -11.92 -1.30
C LEU A 72 9.40 -11.27 -2.03
N PHE A 73 9.78 -11.78 -3.19
CA PHE A 73 10.84 -11.18 -4.02
C PHE A 73 10.44 -9.76 -4.49
N TYR A 74 9.23 -9.58 -5.03
CA TYR A 74 8.73 -8.25 -5.41
C TYR A 74 8.67 -7.30 -4.21
N LEU A 75 8.19 -7.79 -3.08
CA LEU A 75 8.10 -7.01 -1.85
C LEU A 75 9.47 -6.55 -1.36
N ASN A 76 10.47 -7.43 -1.37
CA ASN A 76 11.85 -7.10 -0.97
C ASN A 76 12.51 -6.11 -1.93
N ARG A 77 12.30 -6.29 -3.23
CA ARG A 77 12.89 -5.41 -4.24
C ARG A 77 12.41 -3.97 -4.10
N ASP A 78 11.13 -3.80 -3.84
CA ASP A 78 10.48 -2.51 -3.84
C ASP A 78 10.20 -2.00 -2.40
N LYS A 79 10.89 -2.56 -1.38
CA LYS A 79 10.69 -2.25 0.06
C LYS A 79 10.86 -0.78 0.43
N LEU A 80 11.66 -0.02 -0.35
CA LEU A 80 11.92 1.40 -0.12
C LEU A 80 10.67 2.28 -0.32
N PHE A 81 9.65 1.77 -1.03
CA PHE A 81 8.40 2.48 -1.27
C PHE A 81 7.32 2.18 -0.22
N LEU A 82 7.63 1.33 0.76
CA LEU A 82 6.70 0.90 1.81
C LEU A 82 7.17 1.37 3.18
N SER A 83 6.23 1.74 4.04
CA SER A 83 6.54 1.92 5.45
C SER A 83 6.94 0.58 6.08
N LYS A 84 7.71 0.61 7.18
CA LYS A 84 8.11 -0.60 7.92
C LYS A 84 6.91 -1.47 8.29
N LYS A 85 5.83 -0.83 8.74
CA LYS A 85 4.56 -1.49 9.12
C LYS A 85 3.91 -2.19 7.92
N GLN A 86 3.80 -1.50 6.78
CA GLN A 86 3.24 -2.07 5.55
C GLN A 86 4.05 -3.27 5.06
N TYR A 87 5.38 -3.13 5.01
CA TYR A 87 6.27 -4.21 4.63
C TYR A 87 6.09 -5.45 5.51
N LEU A 88 6.04 -5.26 6.83
CA LEU A 88 5.88 -6.35 7.80
C LEU A 88 4.54 -7.07 7.60
N VAL A 89 3.42 -6.34 7.51
CA VAL A 89 2.11 -6.95 7.33
C VAL A 89 2.00 -7.67 5.99
N LEU A 90 2.48 -7.06 4.89
CA LEU A 90 2.47 -7.67 3.56
C LEU A 90 3.45 -8.85 3.44
N SER A 91 4.47 -8.93 4.28
CA SER A 91 5.33 -10.11 4.37
C SER A 91 4.67 -11.25 5.13
N LEU A 92 3.98 -10.92 6.22
CA LEU A 92 3.42 -11.94 7.14
C LEU A 92 2.10 -12.54 6.66
N PHE A 93 1.29 -11.83 5.86
CA PHE A 93 -0.06 -12.29 5.52
C PHE A 93 -0.10 -13.65 4.78
N ALA A 94 0.95 -14.00 4.06
CA ALA A 94 1.00 -15.24 3.29
C ALA A 94 1.40 -16.46 4.16
N PHE A 95 2.05 -16.26 5.30
CA PHE A 95 2.59 -17.36 6.13
C PHE A 95 1.52 -18.32 6.66
N PRO A 96 0.37 -17.87 7.20
CA PRO A 96 -0.64 -18.79 7.72
C PRO A 96 -1.14 -19.76 6.65
N ALA A 97 -1.33 -19.33 5.42
CA ALA A 97 -1.76 -20.18 4.31
C ALA A 97 -0.66 -21.21 3.94
N VAL A 98 0.61 -20.79 3.92
CA VAL A 98 1.75 -21.68 3.64
C VAL A 98 1.89 -22.72 4.74
N ILE A 99 1.82 -22.31 6.01
CA ILE A 99 1.91 -23.22 7.17
C ILE A 99 0.74 -24.22 7.13
N GLY A 100 -0.49 -23.73 6.93
CA GLY A 100 -1.67 -24.59 6.84
C GLY A 100 -1.56 -25.63 5.71
N GLY A 101 -1.04 -25.20 4.54
CA GLY A 101 -0.78 -26.10 3.43
C GLY A 101 0.32 -27.13 3.70
N ALA A 102 1.40 -26.73 4.38
CA ALA A 102 2.48 -27.63 4.77
C ALA A 102 1.99 -28.69 5.77
N VAL A 103 1.28 -28.28 6.83
CA VAL A 103 0.68 -29.19 7.80
C VAL A 103 -0.27 -30.17 7.12
N GLN A 104 -1.14 -29.69 6.26
CA GLN A 104 -2.07 -30.54 5.52
C GLN A 104 -1.35 -31.52 4.59
N SER A 105 -0.21 -31.15 4.01
CA SER A 105 0.57 -32.04 3.13
C SER A 105 1.21 -33.19 3.89
N VAL A 106 1.58 -33.00 5.16
CA VAL A 106 2.20 -34.01 6.02
C VAL A 106 1.16 -34.89 6.72
N SER A 107 0.10 -34.25 7.26
CA SER A 107 -0.88 -35.00 8.10
C SER A 107 -1.94 -35.76 7.29
N GLY A 108 -2.19 -35.36 6.04
CA GLY A 108 -3.19 -36.00 5.17
C GLY A 108 -4.65 -35.79 5.57
N ASP A 109 -4.95 -35.89 6.87
CA ASP A 109 -6.31 -35.96 7.43
C ASP A 109 -6.90 -34.60 7.83
N TYR A 110 -6.06 -33.58 8.07
CA TYR A 110 -6.52 -32.28 8.56
C TYR A 110 -6.67 -31.25 7.43
N VAL A 111 -7.82 -30.58 7.39
CA VAL A 111 -8.11 -29.50 6.41
C VAL A 111 -7.60 -28.17 6.94
N THR A 112 -6.31 -28.06 7.20
CA THR A 112 -5.67 -26.89 7.82
C THR A 112 -5.38 -25.77 6.84
N LEU A 113 -5.32 -26.06 5.52
CA LEU A 113 -5.08 -25.05 4.48
C LEU A 113 -6.13 -23.94 4.53
N TRP A 114 -7.42 -24.29 4.61
CA TRP A 114 -8.50 -23.31 4.63
C TRP A 114 -8.50 -22.44 5.87
N THR A 115 -8.13 -22.98 7.01
CA THR A 115 -7.93 -22.20 8.25
C THR A 115 -6.79 -21.20 8.06
N GLY A 116 -5.67 -21.62 7.49
CA GLY A 116 -4.55 -20.73 7.16
C GLY A 116 -4.92 -19.64 6.17
N VAL A 117 -5.67 -19.97 5.11
CA VAL A 117 -6.19 -19.00 4.14
C VAL A 117 -7.13 -17.99 4.80
N SER A 118 -8.04 -18.44 5.69
CA SER A 118 -8.95 -17.56 6.40
C SER A 118 -8.21 -16.56 7.29
N ILE A 119 -7.18 -17.01 8.01
CA ILE A 119 -6.32 -16.13 8.82
C ILE A 119 -5.58 -15.13 7.91
N SER A 120 -5.03 -15.58 6.79
CA SER A 120 -4.36 -14.70 5.81
C SER A 120 -5.31 -13.64 5.27
N CYS A 121 -6.54 -14.01 4.92
CA CYS A 121 -7.58 -13.07 4.48
C CYS A 121 -7.94 -12.07 5.58
N LEU A 122 -8.02 -12.50 6.84
CA LEU A 122 -8.29 -11.61 7.97
C LEU A 122 -7.17 -10.59 8.16
N ILE A 123 -5.91 -11.02 8.13
CA ILE A 123 -4.74 -10.11 8.22
C ILE A 123 -4.80 -9.08 7.09
N LEU A 124 -5.07 -9.51 5.86
CA LEU A 124 -5.18 -8.61 4.71
C LEU A 124 -6.35 -7.64 4.83
N PHE A 125 -7.50 -8.12 5.31
CA PHE A 125 -8.67 -7.28 5.57
C PHE A 125 -8.38 -6.20 6.61
N MET A 126 -7.75 -6.57 7.73
CA MET A 126 -7.34 -5.61 8.76
C MET A 126 -6.35 -4.58 8.22
N TYR A 127 -5.42 -4.99 7.38
CA TYR A 127 -4.48 -4.09 6.70
C TYR A 127 -5.21 -3.09 5.79
N ILE A 128 -6.14 -3.57 4.96
CA ILE A 128 -6.92 -2.69 4.06
C ILE A 128 -7.74 -1.70 4.87
N GLN A 129 -8.40 -2.13 5.95
CA GLN A 129 -9.19 -1.26 6.82
C GLN A 129 -8.33 -0.17 7.47
N THR A 130 -7.15 -0.52 8.00
CA THR A 130 -6.24 0.49 8.57
C THR A 130 -5.75 1.46 7.50
N THR A 131 -5.38 0.97 6.31
CA THR A 131 -4.90 1.82 5.21
C THR A 131 -5.99 2.77 4.70
N LEU A 132 -7.25 2.33 4.67
CA LEU A 132 -8.38 3.19 4.30
C LEU A 132 -8.66 4.26 5.36
N ASN A 133 -8.53 3.91 6.65
CA ASN A 133 -8.69 4.87 7.74
C ASN A 133 -7.59 5.93 7.79
N ASP A 134 -6.41 5.66 7.20
CA ASP A 134 -5.31 6.60 7.10
C ASP A 134 -5.48 7.64 5.97
N LYS A 135 -6.57 7.53 5.18
CA LYS A 135 -6.85 8.46 4.07
C LYS A 135 -7.93 9.47 4.41
N ASP A 136 -7.77 10.69 3.86
CA ASP A 136 -8.82 11.71 3.86
C ASP A 136 -9.84 11.40 2.77
N HIS A 137 -11.12 11.29 3.13
CA HIS A 137 -12.20 10.89 2.22
C HIS A 137 -12.48 11.92 1.12
N ILE A 138 -12.14 13.19 1.33
CA ILE A 138 -12.39 14.26 0.38
C ILE A 138 -11.31 14.30 -0.70
N THR A 139 -10.04 14.27 -0.28
CA THR A 139 -8.90 14.50 -1.18
C THR A 139 -8.20 13.22 -1.60
N GLY A 140 -8.40 12.10 -0.88
CA GLY A 140 -7.69 10.83 -1.10
C GLY A 140 -6.21 10.87 -0.70
N LEU A 141 -5.72 11.98 -0.14
CA LEU A 141 -4.41 12.09 0.49
C LEU A 141 -4.41 11.37 1.85
N ASP A 142 -3.25 11.28 2.47
CA ASP A 142 -3.19 10.84 3.86
C ASP A 142 -3.92 11.84 4.77
N ASN A 143 -4.46 11.36 5.88
CA ASN A 143 -5.09 12.22 6.87
C ASN A 143 -4.07 12.71 7.91
N GLN A 144 -4.51 13.58 8.81
CA GLN A 144 -3.68 14.13 9.87
C GLN A 144 -3.07 13.05 10.78
N CYS A 145 -3.85 12.02 11.15
CA CYS A 145 -3.36 10.94 12.00
C CYS A 145 -2.22 10.16 11.33
N SER A 146 -2.35 9.88 10.04
CA SER A 146 -1.30 9.24 9.26
C SER A 146 -0.04 10.10 9.20
N LEU A 147 -0.18 11.42 9.00
CA LEU A 147 0.94 12.35 8.98
C LEU A 147 1.69 12.34 10.31
N ILE A 148 0.98 12.45 11.44
CA ILE A 148 1.55 12.45 12.79
C ILE A 148 2.31 11.15 13.04
N ASN A 149 1.70 10.00 12.71
CA ASN A 149 2.33 8.70 12.89
C ASN A 149 3.63 8.57 12.09
N ASN A 150 3.62 8.99 10.82
CA ASN A 150 4.81 8.95 9.97
C ASN A 150 5.90 9.90 10.48
N ILE A 151 5.56 11.10 10.94
CA ILE A 151 6.53 12.03 11.53
C ILE A 151 7.14 11.45 12.81
N ASN A 152 6.32 10.86 13.67
CA ASN A 152 6.82 10.23 14.90
C ASN A 152 7.73 9.02 14.60
N GLU A 153 7.45 8.25 13.55
CA GLU A 153 8.37 7.19 13.08
C GLU A 153 9.71 7.76 12.60
N LEU A 154 9.69 8.86 11.82
CA LEU A 154 10.92 9.52 11.36
C LEU A 154 11.75 10.09 12.53
N ILE A 155 11.09 10.66 13.54
CA ILE A 155 11.75 11.14 14.77
C ILE A 155 12.38 9.97 15.53
N ALA A 156 11.63 8.87 15.72
CA ALA A 156 12.13 7.68 16.42
C ALA A 156 13.33 7.03 15.70
N ASP A 157 13.35 7.10 14.36
CA ASP A 157 14.44 6.59 13.54
C ASP A 157 15.62 7.59 13.42
N ASN A 158 15.57 8.75 14.10
CA ASN A 158 16.54 9.85 13.97
C ASN A 158 16.77 10.28 12.52
N THR A 159 15.74 10.19 11.68
CA THR A 159 15.84 10.58 10.28
C THR A 159 15.61 12.07 10.13
N ILE A 160 16.52 12.75 9.42
CA ILE A 160 16.38 14.17 9.09
C ILE A 160 15.28 14.33 8.02
N PHE A 161 14.34 15.24 8.25
CA PHE A 161 13.26 15.51 7.30
C PHE A 161 12.85 16.97 7.31
N THR A 162 12.22 17.41 6.23
CA THR A 162 11.59 18.73 6.12
C THR A 162 10.07 18.54 6.06
N LEU A 163 9.36 19.24 6.93
CA LEU A 163 7.90 19.37 6.88
C LEU A 163 7.54 20.68 6.21
N VAL A 164 6.72 20.63 5.18
CA VAL A 164 6.17 21.82 4.49
C VAL A 164 4.66 21.81 4.70
N ILE A 165 4.10 22.92 5.18
CA ILE A 165 2.67 23.10 5.32
C ILE A 165 2.19 24.15 4.33
N TYR A 166 1.24 23.78 3.50
CA TYR A 166 0.48 24.67 2.61
C TYR A 166 -0.84 25.00 3.28
N GLU A 167 -1.09 26.26 3.56
CA GLU A 167 -2.29 26.75 4.23
C GLU A 167 -3.07 27.65 3.27
N LEU A 168 -4.30 27.26 2.94
CA LEU A 168 -5.20 28.04 2.09
C LEU A 168 -5.71 29.25 2.87
N LYS A 169 -5.64 30.43 2.27
CA LYS A 169 -6.05 31.69 2.94
C LYS A 169 -7.56 31.84 3.08
N ASP A 170 -8.32 31.29 2.14
CA ASP A 170 -9.77 31.36 2.17
C ASP A 170 -10.34 30.25 3.03
N THR A 171 -10.86 30.62 4.22
CA THR A 171 -11.44 29.69 5.20
C THR A 171 -12.82 29.15 4.79
N ASN A 172 -13.45 29.71 3.76
CA ASN A 172 -14.77 29.31 3.29
C ASN A 172 -14.72 28.26 2.16
N TYR A 173 -13.63 27.48 2.07
CA TYR A 173 -13.54 26.39 1.10
C TYR A 173 -14.51 25.24 1.41
N THR A 174 -15.79 25.46 1.11
CA THR A 174 -16.81 24.43 0.99
C THR A 174 -16.76 23.72 -0.38
N ASP A 175 -15.97 24.26 -1.32
CA ASP A 175 -15.83 23.72 -2.67
C ASP A 175 -14.88 22.51 -2.66
N ILE A 176 -15.48 21.33 -2.54
CA ILE A 176 -14.79 20.05 -2.51
C ILE A 176 -13.96 19.83 -3.78
N ASP A 177 -14.41 20.31 -4.92
CA ASP A 177 -13.73 20.12 -6.20
C ASP A 177 -12.43 20.94 -6.25
N LYS A 178 -12.43 22.17 -5.74
CA LYS A 178 -11.21 22.97 -5.61
C LYS A 178 -10.21 22.35 -4.66
N LEU A 179 -10.67 21.81 -3.52
CA LEU A 179 -9.81 21.08 -2.57
C LEU A 179 -9.16 19.84 -3.23
N ARG A 180 -9.93 19.09 -4.01
CA ARG A 180 -9.43 17.92 -4.75
C ARG A 180 -8.42 18.31 -5.82
N LEU A 181 -8.70 19.38 -6.57
CA LEU A 181 -7.78 19.90 -7.60
C LEU A 181 -6.48 20.39 -6.97
N PHE A 182 -6.54 21.11 -5.85
CA PHE A 182 -5.34 21.55 -5.13
C PHE A 182 -4.54 20.36 -4.58
N ALA A 183 -5.19 19.39 -3.97
CA ALA A 183 -4.58 18.16 -3.49
C ALA A 183 -3.87 17.37 -4.61
N ASN A 184 -4.53 17.26 -5.79
CA ASN A 184 -3.94 16.64 -6.97
C ASN A 184 -2.74 17.43 -7.50
N SER A 185 -2.80 18.76 -7.49
CA SER A 185 -1.69 19.61 -7.89
C SER A 185 -0.48 19.41 -6.98
N ILE A 186 -0.66 19.36 -5.66
CA ILE A 186 0.42 19.04 -4.71
C ILE A 186 1.00 17.65 -5.02
N LYS A 187 0.14 16.65 -5.23
CA LYS A 187 0.56 15.28 -5.52
C LYS A 187 1.36 15.15 -6.82
N ASN A 188 1.01 15.93 -7.84
CA ASN A 188 1.68 15.89 -9.15
C ASN A 188 3.05 16.58 -9.12
N VAL A 189 3.18 17.63 -8.31
CA VAL A 189 4.43 18.38 -8.17
C VAL A 189 5.46 17.65 -7.31
N HIS A 190 4.99 16.89 -6.34
CA HIS A 190 5.88 16.16 -5.44
C HIS A 190 6.14 14.73 -5.94
N PRO A 191 7.41 14.27 -5.96
CA PRO A 191 7.76 12.94 -6.46
C PRO A 191 7.14 11.82 -5.61
N ILE A 192 7.01 10.67 -6.22
CA ILE A 192 6.52 9.45 -5.57
C ILE A 192 7.44 9.09 -4.39
N GLY A 193 6.84 8.78 -3.25
CA GLY A 193 7.56 8.39 -2.02
C GLY A 193 7.54 9.44 -0.93
N LEU A 194 7.01 10.64 -1.19
CA LEU A 194 6.77 11.63 -0.14
C LEU A 194 5.43 11.38 0.56
N ILE A 195 5.39 11.73 1.84
CA ILE A 195 4.18 11.71 2.64
C ILE A 195 3.44 13.01 2.38
N ILE A 196 2.24 12.93 1.81
CA ILE A 196 1.38 14.08 1.50
C ILE A 196 0.05 13.86 2.21
N ALA A 197 -0.29 14.74 3.13
CA ALA A 197 -1.48 14.60 3.96
C ALA A 197 -2.31 15.89 4.01
N ARG A 198 -3.61 15.73 4.23
CA ARG A 198 -4.49 16.82 4.63
C ARG A 198 -4.47 16.93 6.15
N VAL A 199 -3.99 18.07 6.67
CA VAL A 199 -3.81 18.29 8.10
C VAL A 199 -5.11 18.76 8.76
N ASN A 200 -5.80 19.69 8.09
CA ASN A 200 -7.10 20.19 8.53
C ASN A 200 -7.95 20.60 7.32
N THR A 201 -9.03 21.37 7.54
CA THR A 201 -9.95 21.78 6.48
C THR A 201 -9.25 22.51 5.31
N CYS A 202 -8.23 23.31 5.62
CA CYS A 202 -7.57 24.20 4.67
C CYS A 202 -6.05 24.02 4.61
N SER A 203 -5.47 23.04 5.32
CA SER A 203 -4.02 22.85 5.36
C SER A 203 -3.60 21.47 4.88
N PHE A 204 -2.49 21.46 4.13
CA PHE A 204 -1.87 20.27 3.58
C PHE A 204 -0.41 20.19 4.02
N GLY A 205 0.02 19.04 4.50
CA GLY A 205 1.39 18.77 4.91
C GLY A 205 2.11 17.87 3.92
N VAL A 206 3.36 18.20 3.62
CA VAL A 206 4.27 17.39 2.81
C VAL A 206 5.53 17.14 3.59
N VAL A 207 5.90 15.88 3.77
CA VAL A 207 7.14 15.48 4.45
C VAL A 207 8.10 14.92 3.43
N THR A 208 9.32 15.44 3.44
CA THR A 208 10.43 14.96 2.59
C THR A 208 11.67 14.69 3.44
N THR A 209 12.36 13.60 3.16
CA THR A 209 13.68 13.29 3.73
C THR A 209 14.82 13.99 2.98
N SER A 210 14.51 14.79 1.97
CA SER A 210 15.52 15.60 1.27
C SER A 210 15.88 16.83 2.09
N ILE A 211 17.18 17.01 2.36
CA ILE A 211 17.76 18.16 3.06
C ILE A 211 17.84 19.39 2.14
N ASP A 212 17.59 19.21 0.85
CA ASP A 212 17.81 20.25 -0.15
C ASP A 212 16.70 21.33 -0.09
N THR A 213 17.04 22.49 0.48
CA THR A 213 16.18 23.67 0.49
C THR A 213 15.81 24.15 -0.93
N GLN A 214 16.63 23.83 -1.93
CA GLN A 214 16.31 24.13 -3.34
C GLN A 214 15.18 23.25 -3.83
N PHE A 215 15.06 22.02 -3.31
CA PHE A 215 13.92 21.15 -3.63
C PHE A 215 12.60 21.78 -3.20
N VAL A 216 12.52 22.29 -1.97
CA VAL A 216 11.32 22.97 -1.47
C VAL A 216 10.96 24.19 -2.33
N LYS A 217 11.96 25.01 -2.70
CA LYS A 217 11.74 26.17 -3.59
C LYS A 217 11.28 25.76 -4.99
N LYS A 218 11.89 24.75 -5.59
CA LYS A 218 11.49 24.22 -6.91
C LYS A 218 10.06 23.67 -6.88
N SER A 219 9.72 22.90 -5.85
CA SER A 219 8.36 22.36 -5.67
C SER A 219 7.33 23.48 -5.54
N PHE A 220 7.66 24.57 -4.86
CA PHE A 220 6.79 25.75 -4.74
C PHE A 220 6.53 26.39 -6.09
N ILE A 221 7.59 26.70 -6.87
CA ILE A 221 7.47 27.30 -8.21
C ILE A 221 6.67 26.40 -9.14
N SER A 222 6.92 25.10 -9.10
CA SER A 222 6.21 24.12 -9.91
C SER A 222 4.72 24.02 -9.53
N LEU A 223 4.38 24.15 -8.23
CA LEU A 223 2.99 24.18 -7.77
C LEU A 223 2.26 25.42 -8.28
N GLU A 224 2.87 26.60 -8.17
CA GLU A 224 2.29 27.83 -8.72
C GLU A 224 2.04 27.73 -10.23
N GLN A 225 2.99 27.16 -10.97
CA GLN A 225 2.84 26.95 -12.40
C GLN A 225 1.68 26.00 -12.70
N THR A 226 1.59 24.88 -11.99
CA THR A 226 0.52 23.89 -12.15
C THR A 226 -0.86 24.47 -11.81
N LEU A 227 -0.94 25.31 -10.79
CA LEU A 227 -2.19 26.00 -10.42
C LEU A 227 -2.62 27.00 -11.51
N LYS A 228 -1.68 27.77 -12.08
CA LYS A 228 -1.94 28.68 -13.20
C LYS A 228 -2.40 27.94 -14.46
N GLU A 229 -1.75 26.83 -14.81
CA GLU A 229 -2.13 25.98 -15.95
C GLU A 229 -3.57 25.43 -15.80
N ASN A 230 -3.94 25.06 -14.58
CA ASN A 230 -5.29 24.58 -14.26
C ASN A 230 -6.32 25.72 -14.05
N LYS A 231 -5.94 26.99 -14.24
CA LYS A 231 -6.78 28.18 -14.01
C LYS A 231 -7.38 28.22 -12.60
N LEU A 232 -6.64 27.75 -11.61
CA LEU A 232 -7.04 27.74 -10.20
C LEU A 232 -6.48 29.01 -9.53
N GLU A 233 -7.36 29.97 -9.27
CA GLU A 233 -7.04 31.13 -8.44
C GLU A 233 -7.19 30.74 -6.96
N ILE A 234 -6.13 30.14 -6.41
CA ILE A 234 -6.07 29.73 -5.01
C ILE A 234 -4.91 30.49 -4.35
N GLU A 235 -5.25 31.31 -3.36
CA GLU A 235 -4.25 31.94 -2.51
C GLU A 235 -3.87 31.00 -1.36
N TYR A 236 -2.58 30.79 -1.18
CA TYR A 236 -2.06 29.96 -0.09
C TYR A 236 -0.77 30.54 0.49
N THR A 237 -0.50 30.17 1.74
CA THR A 237 0.78 30.45 2.40
C THR A 237 1.54 29.15 2.62
N THR A 238 2.86 29.24 2.68
CA THR A 238 3.70 28.09 2.97
C THR A 238 4.58 28.35 4.18
N LYS A 239 4.63 27.37 5.05
CA LYS A 239 5.56 27.32 6.17
C LYS A 239 6.40 26.05 6.04
N SER A 240 7.68 26.09 6.35
CA SER A 240 8.54 24.92 6.29
C SER A 240 9.49 24.88 7.48
N VAL A 241 9.67 23.68 8.04
CA VAL A 241 10.62 23.42 9.13
C VAL A 241 11.46 22.20 8.78
N LEU A 242 12.77 22.37 8.92
CA LEU A 242 13.73 21.26 8.86
C LEU A 242 13.91 20.67 10.26
N ASN A 243 13.55 19.40 10.45
CA ASN A 243 13.89 18.68 11.66
C ASN A 243 15.28 18.04 11.53
N ASN A 244 16.24 18.64 12.22
CA ASN A 244 17.60 18.17 12.35
C ASN A 244 17.80 17.48 13.72
N ASN A 245 16.86 16.63 14.12
CA ASN A 245 16.78 15.98 15.43
C ASN A 245 16.62 16.97 16.60
N GLN A 246 16.11 18.17 16.32
CA GLN A 246 15.86 19.22 17.33
C GLN A 246 14.49 19.05 18.02
N PHE A 247 13.55 18.44 17.32
CA PHE A 247 12.19 18.27 17.79
C PHE A 247 11.94 16.80 18.13
N SER A 248 11.33 16.57 19.29
CA SER A 248 11.00 15.22 19.78
C SER A 248 9.55 14.80 19.50
N THR A 249 8.69 15.73 19.10
CA THR A 249 7.25 15.46 18.83
C THR A 249 6.75 16.31 17.67
N TYR A 250 5.66 15.86 17.04
CA TYR A 250 4.96 16.64 16.00
C TYR A 250 4.48 18.00 16.52
N GLU A 251 3.96 18.04 17.74
CA GLU A 251 3.45 19.26 18.37
C GLU A 251 4.54 20.33 18.50
N SER A 252 5.75 19.94 18.90
CA SER A 252 6.88 20.86 19.01
C SER A 252 7.32 21.43 17.65
N ILE A 253 7.17 20.66 16.58
CA ILE A 253 7.41 21.14 15.21
C ILE A 253 6.36 22.20 14.81
N ILE A 254 5.09 21.91 15.06
CA ILE A 254 4.00 22.84 14.73
C ILE A 254 4.09 24.13 15.53
N GLU A 255 4.47 24.07 16.80
CA GLU A 255 4.71 25.28 17.62
C GLU A 255 5.81 26.16 17.08
N SER A 256 6.86 25.57 16.53
CA SER A 256 7.96 26.32 15.91
C SER A 256 7.57 27.02 14.61
N MET A 257 6.43 26.65 14.01
CA MET A 257 5.89 27.21 12.76
C MET A 257 4.89 28.37 13.01
N LYS A 258 4.43 28.55 14.24
CA LYS A 258 3.55 29.66 14.61
C LYS A 258 4.30 30.97 14.63
#